data_d7a1543be0d0b5cba2b9f16f6737d93d
#
_entry.id   d7a1543be0d0b5cba2b9f16f6737d93d
#
_cell.length_a   1.000
_cell.length_b   1.000
_cell.length_c   1.000
_cell.angle_alpha   90.00
_cell.angle_beta   90.00
_cell.angle_gamma   90.00
#
_symmetry.space_group_name_H-M   'P 1'
#
loop_
_entity.id
_entity.type
_entity.pdbx_description
1 polymer ?
#
loop_
_entity_poly.entity_id
_entity_poly.type
_entity_poly.pdbx_seq_one_letter_code
_entity_poly.pdbx_strand_id
1 'polypeptide(L)'
;TYPELKTMFLTWFTYDTVRPDESVPFMLGEPGHRWMTAYGTYEGNRAELAITMTTGGIFDSGVPVPENSPDGTMIVEFEDCTTGTVRYDITSISSQGEVPIQRVTPDNVALCEALAAPDEQ
;
A
#
# COMPACT_ATOMS: atom_id res chain seq x y z
N THR A 1 2.13 5.24 -9.89
CA THR A 1 2.47 4.28 -10.97
C THR A 1 3.53 4.83 -11.89
N TYR A 2 4.25 3.94 -12.51
CA TYR A 2 5.28 4.26 -13.50
C TYR A 2 4.91 3.56 -14.82
N PRO A 3 4.16 4.23 -15.70
CA PRO A 3 3.59 3.58 -16.88
C PRO A 3 4.61 2.97 -17.84
N GLU A 4 5.77 3.59 -18.00
CA GLU A 4 6.82 3.08 -18.90
C GLU A 4 7.39 1.75 -18.43
N LEU A 5 7.46 1.53 -17.12
CA LEU A 5 7.96 0.31 -16.51
C LEU A 5 6.84 -0.66 -16.14
N LYS A 6 5.59 -0.24 -16.27
CA LYS A 6 4.41 -0.96 -15.79
C LYS A 6 4.55 -1.39 -14.33
N THR A 7 4.99 -0.46 -13.49
CA THR A 7 5.18 -0.69 -12.06
C THR A 7 4.30 0.22 -11.23
N MET A 8 3.92 -0.27 -10.06
CA MET A 8 3.14 0.46 -9.08
C MET A 8 3.89 0.46 -7.76
N PHE A 9 3.93 1.61 -7.11
CA PHE A 9 4.40 1.80 -5.76
C PHE A 9 3.24 2.28 -4.90
N LEU A 10 3.10 1.68 -3.72
CA LEU A 10 2.02 1.99 -2.81
C LEU A 10 2.59 2.12 -1.39
N THR A 11 2.07 3.08 -0.63
CA THR A 11 2.35 3.21 0.79
C THR A 11 1.08 2.96 1.58
N TRP A 12 1.22 2.27 2.71
CA TRP A 12 0.11 1.99 3.61
C TRP A 12 0.51 2.27 5.04
N PHE A 13 -0.13 3.27 5.62
CA PHE A 13 0.01 3.61 7.02
C PHE A 13 -1.10 2.91 7.80
N THR A 14 -0.72 2.08 8.74
CA THR A 14 -1.69 1.29 9.50
C THR A 14 -1.33 1.24 10.98
N TYR A 15 -2.13 0.54 11.74
CA TYR A 15 -2.03 0.48 13.19
C TYR A 15 -1.53 -0.88 13.65
N ASP A 16 -1.17 -0.95 14.93
CA ASP A 16 -0.86 -2.21 15.58
C ASP A 16 -2.11 -3.10 15.62
N THR A 17 -1.88 -4.39 15.61
CA THR A 17 -2.94 -5.40 15.77
C THR A 17 -3.45 -5.49 17.21
N VAL A 18 -2.67 -5.00 18.16
CA VAL A 18 -3.01 -4.96 19.59
C VAL A 18 -3.14 -3.52 20.03
N ARG A 19 -4.27 -3.19 20.68
CA ARG A 19 -4.47 -1.86 21.23
C ARG A 19 -3.42 -1.59 22.30
N PRO A 20 -2.67 -0.45 22.23
CA PRO A 20 -1.67 -0.14 23.24
C PRO A 20 -2.33 0.14 24.59
N ASP A 21 -1.60 -0.17 25.67
CA ASP A 21 -1.99 0.16 27.02
C ASP A 21 -1.97 1.67 27.21
N GLU A 22 -3.09 2.24 27.65
CA GLU A 22 -3.23 3.69 27.85
C GLU A 22 -2.28 4.24 28.93
N SER A 23 -1.72 3.38 29.77
CA SER A 23 -0.76 3.77 30.80
C SER A 23 0.66 3.92 30.28
N VAL A 24 0.94 3.45 29.07
CA VAL A 24 2.28 3.51 28.46
C VAL A 24 2.38 4.76 27.59
N PRO A 25 3.44 5.58 27.74
CA PRO A 25 3.64 6.75 26.88
C PRO A 25 3.72 6.33 25.40
N PHE A 26 3.03 7.09 24.55
CA PHE A 26 3.07 6.90 23.13
C PHE A 26 4.42 7.39 22.58
N MET A 27 5.12 6.52 21.86
CA MET A 27 6.38 6.87 21.20
C MET A 27 6.28 6.57 19.70
N LEU A 28 6.59 7.56 18.89
CA LEU A 28 6.63 7.39 17.44
C LEU A 28 7.75 6.43 17.03
N GLY A 29 7.45 5.58 16.10
CA GLY A 29 8.43 4.63 15.56
C GLY A 29 8.58 3.34 16.34
N GLU A 30 7.75 3.09 17.33
CA GLU A 30 7.71 1.79 17.99
C GLU A 30 7.27 0.69 17.03
N PRO A 31 7.65 -0.58 17.29
CA PRO A 31 7.31 -1.69 16.39
C PRO A 31 5.82 -1.85 16.09
N GLY A 32 4.95 -1.32 16.96
CA GLY A 32 3.51 -1.34 16.73
C GLY A 32 3.02 -0.32 15.70
N HIS A 33 3.83 0.65 15.34
CA HIS A 33 3.48 1.64 14.32
C HIS A 33 3.92 1.09 12.96
N ARG A 34 2.96 0.53 12.25
CA ARG A 34 3.24 -0.14 10.99
C ARG A 34 3.07 0.81 9.83
N TRP A 35 4.13 1.02 9.10
CA TRP A 35 4.01 1.57 7.77
C TRP A 35 4.72 0.63 6.80
N MET A 36 4.05 0.40 5.70
CA MET A 36 4.49 -0.57 4.72
C MET A 36 4.57 0.09 3.37
N THR A 37 5.48 -0.38 2.56
CA THR A 37 5.52 -0.07 1.14
C THR A 37 5.27 -1.33 0.34
N ALA A 38 4.67 -1.18 -0.81
CA ALA A 38 4.45 -2.29 -1.73
C ALA A 38 4.85 -1.85 -3.12
N TYR A 39 5.59 -2.70 -3.81
CA TYR A 39 6.11 -2.42 -5.12
C TYR A 39 6.02 -3.66 -5.99
N GLY A 40 5.67 -3.48 -7.24
CA GLY A 40 5.59 -4.57 -8.20
C GLY A 40 5.08 -4.11 -9.54
N THR A 41 4.75 -5.07 -10.38
CA THR A 41 4.27 -4.82 -11.72
C THR A 41 2.75 -4.88 -11.80
N TYR A 42 2.20 -4.17 -12.76
CA TYR A 42 0.78 -4.28 -13.07
C TYR A 42 0.57 -4.64 -14.53
N GLU A 43 -0.56 -5.29 -14.77
CA GLU A 43 -1.04 -5.59 -16.10
C GLU A 43 -2.54 -5.35 -16.15
N GLY A 44 -2.99 -4.53 -17.10
CA GLY A 44 -4.37 -4.13 -17.16
C GLY A 44 -4.80 -3.39 -15.89
N ASN A 45 -5.81 -3.92 -15.23
CA ASN A 45 -6.38 -3.34 -14.00
C ASN A 45 -5.88 -3.99 -12.72
N ARG A 46 -4.87 -4.87 -12.81
CA ARG A 46 -4.40 -5.68 -11.67
C ARG A 46 -2.91 -5.49 -11.45
N ALA A 47 -2.53 -5.26 -10.21
CA ALA A 47 -1.13 -5.19 -9.78
C ALA A 47 -0.84 -6.26 -8.72
N GLU A 48 0.31 -6.90 -8.84
CA GLU A 48 0.85 -7.80 -7.81
C GLU A 48 2.09 -7.17 -7.20
N LEU A 49 2.02 -6.88 -5.92
CA LEU A 49 3.03 -6.10 -5.23
C LEU A 49 3.65 -6.92 -4.09
N ALA A 50 4.97 -6.76 -3.92
CA ALA A 50 5.66 -7.30 -2.76
C ALA A 50 5.65 -6.26 -1.65
N ILE A 51 5.24 -6.67 -0.46
CA ILE A 51 5.18 -5.80 0.71
C ILE A 51 6.55 -5.78 1.39
N THR A 52 7.00 -4.58 1.73
CA THR A 52 8.20 -4.36 2.55
C THR A 52 7.80 -3.59 3.80
N MET A 53 8.19 -4.11 4.95
CA MET A 53 8.04 -3.43 6.22
C MET A 53 9.33 -2.73 6.57
N THR A 54 9.24 -1.47 6.99
CA THR A 54 10.37 -0.68 7.44
C THR A 54 10.21 -0.37 8.92
N THR A 55 11.25 -0.67 9.70
CA THR A 55 11.26 -0.45 11.15
C THR A 55 12.58 0.17 11.58
N GLY A 56 12.59 0.72 12.79
CA GLY A 56 13.77 1.38 13.35
C GLY A 56 13.99 2.76 12.74
N GLY A 57 15.15 3.31 12.97
CA GLY A 57 15.47 4.66 12.56
C GLY A 57 15.08 5.69 13.62
N ILE A 58 15.68 6.86 13.50
CA ILE A 58 15.44 8.02 14.37
C ILE A 58 15.29 9.24 13.46
N PHE A 59 14.33 10.10 13.79
CA PHE A 59 14.09 11.32 13.02
C PHE A 59 15.37 12.18 12.93
N ASP A 60 15.66 12.63 11.74
CA ASP A 60 16.82 13.49 11.43
C ASP A 60 18.18 12.89 11.85
N SER A 61 18.31 11.57 11.81
CA SER A 61 19.54 10.87 12.12
C SER A 61 19.79 9.73 11.14
N GLY A 62 21.04 9.56 10.74
CA GLY A 62 21.46 8.42 9.93
C GLY A 62 21.77 7.15 10.75
N VAL A 63 21.63 7.22 12.07
CA VAL A 63 21.98 6.11 12.97
C VAL A 63 20.88 5.98 14.03
N PRO A 64 20.29 4.80 14.25
CA PRO A 64 20.48 3.56 13.48
C PRO A 64 19.89 3.62 12.08
N VAL A 65 20.43 2.80 11.17
CA VAL A 65 19.87 2.66 9.83
C VAL A 65 18.54 1.90 9.93
N PRO A 66 17.45 2.39 9.29
CA PRO A 66 16.20 1.66 9.27
C PRO A 66 16.36 0.27 8.62
N GLU A 67 15.63 -0.69 9.14
CA GLU A 67 15.61 -2.05 8.60
C GLU A 67 14.40 -2.22 7.69
N ASN A 68 14.65 -2.79 6.51
CA ASN A 68 13.61 -3.16 5.55
C ASN A 68 13.54 -4.68 5.45
N SER A 69 12.35 -5.23 5.57
CA SER A 69 12.16 -6.67 5.46
C SER A 69 10.94 -7.01 4.61
N PRO A 70 11.01 -8.08 3.79
CA PRO A 70 9.84 -8.56 3.07
C PRO A 70 8.75 -9.01 4.05
N ASP A 71 7.50 -8.65 3.79
CA ASP A 71 6.39 -8.95 4.70
C ASP A 71 5.11 -9.38 3.99
N GLY A 72 5.25 -10.11 2.88
CA GLY A 72 4.12 -10.68 2.19
C GLY A 72 3.83 -10.04 0.84
N THR A 73 2.58 -10.15 0.43
CA THR A 73 2.14 -9.72 -0.91
C THR A 73 0.84 -8.93 -0.83
N MET A 74 0.63 -8.11 -1.84
CA MET A 74 -0.57 -7.31 -1.98
C MET A 74 -1.02 -7.36 -3.45
N ILE A 75 -2.33 -7.54 -3.65
CA ILE A 75 -2.93 -7.47 -4.98
C ILE A 75 -3.88 -6.28 -5.00
N VAL A 76 -3.67 -5.39 -5.95
CA VAL A 76 -4.55 -4.24 -6.19
C VAL A 76 -5.28 -4.46 -7.50
N GLU A 77 -6.60 -4.41 -7.44
CA GLU A 77 -7.44 -4.61 -8.61
C GLU A 77 -8.48 -3.48 -8.70
N PHE A 78 -8.53 -2.81 -9.84
CA PHE A 78 -9.46 -1.71 -10.06
C PHE A 78 -10.68 -2.22 -10.82
N GLU A 79 -11.88 -2.00 -10.26
CA GLU A 79 -13.14 -2.34 -10.93
C GLU A 79 -13.51 -1.28 -11.98
N ASP A 80 -13.23 -0.02 -11.66
CA ASP A 80 -13.48 1.12 -12.55
C ASP A 80 -12.49 2.25 -12.25
N CYS A 81 -12.71 3.44 -12.81
CA CYS A 81 -11.81 4.58 -12.62
C CYS A 81 -11.89 5.23 -11.25
N THR A 82 -12.81 4.82 -10.41
CA THR A 82 -13.03 5.42 -9.08
C THR A 82 -12.89 4.45 -7.93
N THR A 83 -13.05 3.17 -8.17
CA THR A 83 -13.07 2.14 -7.12
C THR A 83 -12.15 0.97 -7.44
N GLY A 84 -11.71 0.30 -6.39
CA GLY A 84 -10.89 -0.89 -6.49
C GLY A 84 -10.91 -1.69 -5.20
N THR A 85 -10.13 -2.76 -5.18
CA THR A 85 -9.98 -3.63 -4.02
C THR A 85 -8.51 -3.94 -3.81
N VAL A 86 -8.08 -3.87 -2.56
CA VAL A 86 -6.75 -4.30 -2.14
C VAL A 86 -6.90 -5.60 -1.36
N ARG A 87 -6.24 -6.67 -1.83
CA ARG A 87 -6.12 -7.92 -1.08
C ARG A 87 -4.72 -8.00 -0.53
N TYR A 88 -4.59 -8.30 0.74
CA TYR A 88 -3.29 -8.36 1.38
C TYR A 88 -3.09 -9.68 2.10
N ASP A 89 -1.82 -10.09 2.14
CA ASP A 89 -1.33 -11.19 2.94
C ASP A 89 -0.05 -10.70 3.63
N ILE A 90 -0.18 -10.36 4.92
CA ILE A 90 0.91 -9.81 5.71
C ILE A 90 1.48 -10.92 6.59
N THR A 91 2.69 -11.36 6.25
CA THR A 91 3.32 -12.53 6.86
C THR A 91 3.60 -12.34 8.35
N SER A 92 4.11 -11.18 8.76
CA SER A 92 4.55 -10.95 10.15
C SER A 92 3.42 -11.04 11.17
N ILE A 93 2.20 -10.78 10.75
CA ILE A 93 1.02 -10.83 11.63
C ILE A 93 0.03 -11.91 11.23
N SER A 94 0.40 -12.75 10.26
CA SER A 94 -0.44 -13.82 9.74
C SER A 94 -1.86 -13.34 9.41
N SER A 95 -1.97 -12.18 8.80
CA SER A 95 -3.25 -11.54 8.49
C SER A 95 -3.47 -11.48 6.99
N GLN A 96 -4.64 -11.91 6.57
CA GLN A 96 -5.12 -11.83 5.19
C GLN A 96 -6.46 -11.11 5.19
N GLY A 97 -6.71 -10.30 4.16
CA GLY A 97 -7.97 -9.62 4.06
C GLY A 97 -8.13 -8.83 2.77
N GLU A 98 -9.26 -8.17 2.68
CA GLU A 98 -9.60 -7.29 1.57
C GLU A 98 -10.04 -5.93 2.09
N VAL A 99 -9.61 -4.88 1.41
CA VAL A 99 -10.01 -3.50 1.71
C VAL A 99 -10.53 -2.87 0.43
N PRO A 100 -11.76 -2.36 0.43
CA PRO A 100 -12.23 -1.56 -0.71
C PRO A 100 -11.52 -0.21 -0.70
N ILE A 101 -11.17 0.26 -1.88
CA ILE A 101 -10.54 1.57 -2.06
C ILE A 101 -11.34 2.39 -3.05
N GLN A 102 -11.27 3.70 -2.88
CA GLN A 102 -11.87 4.63 -3.82
C GLN A 102 -10.94 5.82 -4.03
N ARG A 103 -11.09 6.45 -5.18
CA ARG A 103 -10.32 7.64 -5.51
C ARG A 103 -10.71 8.79 -4.55
N VAL A 104 -9.71 9.47 -4.02
CA VAL A 104 -9.94 10.58 -3.08
C VAL A 104 -10.47 11.80 -3.80
N THR A 105 -9.97 12.08 -4.99
CA THR A 105 -10.36 13.22 -5.80
C THR A 105 -10.81 12.78 -7.18
N PRO A 106 -11.73 13.53 -7.85
CA PRO A 106 -12.20 13.13 -9.18
C PRO A 106 -11.26 13.54 -10.32
N ASP A 107 -10.07 14.06 -10.02
CA ASP A 107 -9.09 14.42 -11.02
C ASP A 107 -8.72 13.21 -11.89
N ASN A 108 -8.58 13.43 -13.17
CA ASN A 108 -8.28 12.40 -14.17
C ASN A 108 -9.33 11.28 -14.33
N VAL A 109 -10.46 11.34 -13.63
CA VAL A 109 -11.52 10.32 -13.81
C VAL A 109 -12.05 10.34 -15.25
N ALA A 110 -12.34 11.51 -15.78
CA ALA A 110 -12.83 11.64 -17.15
C ALA A 110 -11.81 11.14 -18.18
N LEU A 111 -10.52 11.39 -17.96
CA LEU A 111 -9.46 10.87 -18.83
C LEU A 111 -9.38 9.33 -18.73
N CYS A 112 -9.44 8.79 -17.53
CA CYS A 112 -9.44 7.35 -17.31
C CYS A 112 -10.60 6.67 -18.03
N GLU A 113 -11.81 7.21 -17.89
CA GLU A 113 -13.01 6.68 -18.56
C GLU A 113 -12.90 6.76 -20.08
N ALA A 114 -12.35 7.85 -20.61
CA ALA A 114 -12.14 8.01 -22.03
C ALA A 114 -11.13 6.97 -22.58
N LEU A 115 -10.07 6.68 -21.83
CA LEU A 115 -9.07 5.68 -22.24
C LEU A 115 -9.57 4.25 -22.08
N ALA A 116 -10.49 4.01 -21.17
CA ALA A 116 -11.08 2.69 -20.95
C ALA A 116 -12.25 2.39 -21.87
N ALA A 117 -12.84 3.40 -22.52
CA ALA A 117 -13.96 3.22 -23.41
C ALA A 117 -13.54 2.34 -24.61
N PRO A 118 -14.38 1.37 -25.02
CA PRO A 118 -14.08 0.59 -26.21
C PRO A 118 -14.05 1.49 -27.43
N ASP A 119 -13.07 1.25 -28.31
CA ASP A 119 -13.01 1.94 -29.59
C ASP A 119 -14.29 1.68 -30.38
N GLU A 120 -15.08 2.71 -30.57
CA GLU A 120 -16.20 2.66 -31.51
C GLU A 120 -15.65 2.79 -32.91
N GLN A 121 -15.55 1.67 -33.58
CA GLN A 121 -15.25 1.64 -35.03
C GLN A 121 -16.51 1.49 -35.85
#